data_c4e52caf5d11d428b4d7a335fff35005
#
_entry.id   c4e52caf5d11d428b4d7a335fff35005
#
_cell.length_a   1.000
_cell.length_b   1.000
_cell.length_c   1.000
_cell.angle_alpha   90.00
_cell.angle_beta   90.00
_cell.angle_gamma   90.00
#
_symmetry.space_group_name_H-M   'P 1'
#
loop_
_entity.id
_entity.type
_entity.pdbx_description
1 polymer ?
#
loop_
_entity_poly.entity_id
_entity_poly.type
_entity_poly.pdbx_seq_one_letter_code
_entity_poly.pdbx_strand_id
1 'polypeptide(L)'
;MATYSDFATKYRSKTLEEYEGNDYVKSQLMVRLKDLDSMPRTILLTGHSGCGKTTLARLLAKTLQCPDAQIDSRGWRHPCGVCSTCKAMDNYIETGDTGSLYGVEEVDAASTRKVEDIDALVSQLMIPTMGVDYRFYLIDECHKISKAGQNALLKVLEDIPKDVVLVFGTTDPQDLLDTLKNRMRLRLEVQKPKVTDVTKVLARVCDNENIDYSREALGLIAEKANCVHRQALNYLEMVANTSGGSVEVEDVVKALDIRPLDEYFRFFKYLLDKEVMLYVNLLHDIKVGIGFQKFVEGLKDFVTRGLYVRNGLSVEGLTTKELSSLKALFDKFSVEETVSLLVFLDRVLESGVDIETKLFILGYQGIVPISSREELEATVVGGLVAETEDDLKQEARGVRLYEGVKREQKVEKSTEEMKIDLQPISLDVLSKDIFKDM
;
A
#
# COMPACT_ATOMS: atom_id res chain seq x y z
N MET A 1 -18.53 3.11 -29.34
CA MET A 1 -18.65 2.33 -28.08
C MET A 1 -18.12 3.24 -26.99
N ALA A 2 -18.93 3.64 -26.03
CA ALA A 2 -18.45 4.41 -24.89
C ALA A 2 -17.49 3.48 -24.11
N THR A 3 -16.21 3.84 -24.06
CA THR A 3 -15.23 3.16 -23.20
C THR A 3 -15.70 3.36 -21.78
N TYR A 4 -15.98 2.28 -21.11
CA TYR A 4 -16.31 2.26 -19.66
C TYR A 4 -15.10 2.81 -18.93
N SER A 5 -15.17 4.08 -18.53
CA SER A 5 -14.10 4.71 -17.77
C SER A 5 -14.32 4.36 -16.31
N ASP A 6 -13.36 3.68 -15.68
CA ASP A 6 -13.39 3.39 -14.26
C ASP A 6 -13.39 4.68 -13.41
N PHE A 7 -13.84 4.62 -12.16
CA PHE A 7 -13.88 5.79 -11.28
C PHE A 7 -12.48 6.38 -11.04
N ALA A 8 -11.46 5.55 -10.99
CA ALA A 8 -10.09 5.99 -10.79
C ALA A 8 -9.55 6.84 -11.95
N THR A 9 -10.05 6.61 -13.15
CA THR A 9 -9.73 7.38 -14.34
C THR A 9 -10.66 8.60 -14.47
N LYS A 10 -11.97 8.40 -14.40
CA LYS A 10 -13.00 9.44 -14.58
C LYS A 10 -12.88 10.58 -13.56
N TYR A 11 -12.57 10.26 -12.29
CA TYR A 11 -12.54 11.20 -11.17
C TYR A 11 -11.11 11.62 -10.76
N ARG A 12 -10.14 11.44 -11.62
CA ARG A 12 -8.81 11.99 -11.40
C ARG A 12 -8.91 13.52 -11.34
N SER A 13 -8.31 14.13 -10.32
CA SER A 13 -8.32 15.58 -10.13
C SER A 13 -7.84 16.31 -11.41
N LYS A 14 -8.56 17.35 -11.82
CA LYS A 14 -8.30 18.15 -13.03
C LYS A 14 -7.69 19.51 -12.73
N THR A 15 -7.69 19.93 -11.47
CA THR A 15 -7.05 21.15 -10.98
C THR A 15 -6.28 20.90 -9.69
N LEU A 16 -5.37 21.80 -9.33
CA LEU A 16 -4.63 21.72 -8.06
C LEU A 16 -5.55 21.90 -6.85
N GLU A 17 -6.67 22.59 -7.00
CA GLU A 17 -7.69 22.77 -5.94
C GLU A 17 -8.44 21.47 -5.68
N GLU A 18 -8.78 20.73 -6.72
CA GLU A 18 -9.45 19.43 -6.62
C GLU A 18 -8.55 18.33 -6.03
N TYR A 19 -7.23 18.54 -6.08
CA TYR A 19 -6.27 17.60 -5.54
C TYR A 19 -6.30 17.66 -4.00
N GLU A 20 -6.92 16.68 -3.37
CA GLU A 20 -7.06 16.60 -1.91
C GLU A 20 -5.77 16.14 -1.23
N GLY A 21 -5.46 16.77 -0.12
CA GLY A 21 -4.24 16.53 0.65
C GLY A 21 -3.02 17.29 0.13
N ASN A 22 -1.88 17.07 0.76
CA ASN A 22 -0.58 17.67 0.42
C ASN A 22 -0.60 19.21 0.30
N ASP A 23 -1.33 19.90 1.19
CA ASP A 23 -1.53 21.35 1.11
C ASP A 23 -0.22 22.15 1.10
N TYR A 24 0.81 21.68 1.81
CA TYR A 24 2.12 22.27 1.76
C TYR A 24 2.72 22.19 0.34
N VAL A 25 2.68 21.03 -0.30
CA VAL A 25 3.20 20.82 -1.66
C VAL A 25 2.45 21.69 -2.67
N LYS A 26 1.11 21.72 -2.58
CA LYS A 26 0.26 22.60 -3.40
C LYS A 26 0.65 24.06 -3.24
N SER A 27 0.77 24.54 -2.00
CA SER A 27 1.14 25.93 -1.72
C SER A 27 2.52 26.28 -2.29
N GLN A 28 3.48 25.37 -2.21
CA GLN A 28 4.81 25.56 -2.78
C GLN A 28 4.79 25.68 -4.30
N LEU A 29 3.95 24.91 -4.98
CA LEU A 29 3.77 25.01 -6.45
C LEU A 29 3.02 26.29 -6.81
N MET A 30 1.91 26.59 -6.14
CA MET A 30 1.07 27.78 -6.43
C MET A 30 1.85 29.08 -6.27
N VAL A 31 2.69 29.20 -5.22
CA VAL A 31 3.55 30.37 -5.05
C VAL A 31 4.51 30.56 -6.20
N ARG A 32 5.07 29.50 -6.75
CA ARG A 32 6.03 29.54 -7.86
C ARG A 32 5.35 29.78 -9.21
N LEU A 33 4.10 29.36 -9.35
CA LEU A 33 3.30 29.61 -10.53
C LEU A 33 2.84 31.08 -10.67
N LYS A 34 3.05 31.94 -9.65
CA LYS A 34 2.79 33.39 -9.73
C LYS A 34 3.70 34.08 -10.72
N ASP A 35 4.96 33.67 -10.74
CA ASP A 35 5.99 34.21 -11.62
C ASP A 35 6.67 33.05 -12.35
N LEU A 36 6.31 32.85 -13.58
CA LEU A 36 6.79 31.75 -14.41
C LEU A 36 8.27 31.92 -14.81
N ASP A 37 8.79 33.13 -14.81
CA ASP A 37 10.20 33.39 -15.14
C ASP A 37 11.13 32.90 -14.02
N SER A 38 10.70 33.04 -12.77
CA SER A 38 11.44 32.57 -11.60
C SER A 38 11.13 31.11 -11.22
N MET A 39 10.24 30.45 -11.94
CA MET A 39 9.86 29.08 -11.65
C MET A 39 11.04 28.11 -11.80
N PRO A 40 11.29 27.19 -10.82
CA PRO A 40 12.31 26.16 -10.95
C PRO A 40 12.05 25.27 -12.17
N ARG A 41 13.08 25.12 -13.01
CA ARG A 41 13.00 24.30 -14.23
C ARG A 41 13.20 22.79 -13.95
N THR A 42 13.69 22.45 -12.75
CA THR A 42 13.90 21.06 -12.34
C THR A 42 13.20 20.82 -11.02
N ILE A 43 12.26 19.87 -11.02
CA ILE A 43 11.43 19.53 -9.85
C ILE A 43 11.56 18.04 -9.57
N LEU A 44 11.81 17.68 -8.33
CA LEU A 44 11.79 16.30 -7.87
C LEU A 44 10.59 16.09 -6.95
N LEU A 45 9.72 15.18 -7.31
CA LEU A 45 8.59 14.71 -6.51
C LEU A 45 8.94 13.33 -5.92
N THR A 46 9.08 13.27 -4.61
CA THR A 46 9.32 12.01 -3.89
C THR A 46 8.07 11.58 -3.13
N GLY A 47 7.93 10.30 -2.82
CA GLY A 47 6.83 9.79 -2.00
C GLY A 47 6.41 8.39 -2.40
N HIS A 48 5.62 7.73 -1.55
CA HIS A 48 5.18 6.36 -1.78
C HIS A 48 4.39 6.17 -3.09
N SER A 49 4.32 4.93 -3.57
CA SER A 49 3.47 4.59 -4.73
C SER A 49 2.01 4.96 -4.45
N GLY A 50 1.34 5.55 -5.45
CA GLY A 50 -0.07 5.92 -5.36
C GLY A 50 -0.39 7.17 -4.52
N CYS A 51 0.60 7.88 -3.95
CA CYS A 51 0.37 9.13 -3.21
C CYS A 51 0.00 10.35 -4.10
N GLY A 52 0.01 10.19 -5.44
CA GLY A 52 -0.44 11.22 -6.38
C GLY A 52 0.66 12.03 -7.06
N LYS A 53 1.94 11.61 -7.05
CA LYS A 53 3.06 12.30 -7.71
C LYS A 53 2.79 12.62 -9.18
N THR A 54 2.44 11.58 -9.95
CA THR A 54 2.15 11.68 -11.39
C THR A 54 0.95 12.60 -11.65
N THR A 55 -0.12 12.49 -10.84
CA THR A 55 -1.29 13.37 -10.92
C THR A 55 -0.89 14.83 -10.68
N LEU A 56 -0.11 15.10 -9.63
CA LEU A 56 0.35 16.44 -9.29
C LEU A 56 1.22 17.05 -10.42
N ALA A 57 2.11 16.23 -11.02
CA ALA A 57 2.92 16.64 -12.17
C ALA A 57 2.06 17.00 -13.39
N ARG A 58 1.04 16.20 -13.71
CA ARG A 58 0.11 16.48 -14.82
C ARG A 58 -0.73 17.73 -14.57
N LEU A 59 -1.17 17.97 -13.33
CA LEU A 59 -1.87 19.21 -12.95
C LEU A 59 -0.98 20.44 -13.07
N LEU A 60 0.30 20.31 -12.71
CA LEU A 60 1.29 21.36 -12.91
C LEU A 60 1.45 21.66 -14.42
N ALA A 61 1.59 20.63 -15.27
CA ALA A 61 1.66 20.78 -16.70
C ALA A 61 0.44 21.53 -17.26
N LYS A 62 -0.77 21.16 -16.85
CA LYS A 62 -2.01 21.83 -17.27
C LYS A 62 -2.02 23.32 -16.90
N THR A 63 -1.55 23.63 -15.69
CA THR A 63 -1.51 25.03 -15.23
C THR A 63 -0.48 25.86 -16.00
N LEU A 64 0.65 25.26 -16.38
CA LEU A 64 1.71 25.90 -17.17
C LEU A 64 1.29 26.11 -18.64
N GLN A 65 0.66 25.11 -19.22
CA GLN A 65 0.31 25.09 -20.65
C GLN A 65 -0.95 25.90 -20.99
N CYS A 66 -1.76 26.29 -19.99
CA CYS A 66 -2.99 27.06 -20.29
C CYS A 66 -2.68 28.48 -20.74
N PRO A 67 -2.99 28.87 -22.00
CA PRO A 67 -2.74 30.22 -22.48
C PRO A 67 -3.65 31.25 -21.80
N ASP A 68 -4.87 30.86 -21.45
CA ASP A 68 -5.89 31.72 -20.84
C ASP A 68 -5.98 31.51 -19.32
N ALA A 69 -4.85 31.20 -18.66
CA ALA A 69 -4.85 30.96 -17.24
C ALA A 69 -5.26 32.22 -16.46
N GLN A 70 -6.13 32.04 -15.49
CA GLN A 70 -6.63 33.10 -14.62
C GLN A 70 -5.76 33.23 -13.37
N ILE A 71 -5.61 34.45 -12.88
CA ILE A 71 -4.90 34.72 -11.62
C ILE A 71 -5.91 35.22 -10.61
N ASP A 72 -6.00 34.52 -9.45
CA ASP A 72 -6.92 34.89 -8.39
C ASP A 72 -6.38 36.08 -7.55
N SER A 73 -7.17 36.51 -6.55
CA SER A 73 -6.80 37.62 -5.65
C SER A 73 -5.54 37.35 -4.82
N ARG A 74 -5.14 36.09 -4.67
CA ARG A 74 -3.88 35.65 -3.98
C ARG A 74 -2.69 35.64 -4.93
N GLY A 75 -2.94 35.89 -6.21
CA GLY A 75 -1.96 35.81 -7.30
C GLY A 75 -1.69 34.37 -7.73
N TRP A 76 -2.56 33.42 -7.43
CA TRP A 76 -2.42 32.04 -7.86
C TRP A 76 -2.95 31.85 -9.27
N ARG A 77 -2.21 31.06 -10.05
CA ARG A 77 -2.51 30.78 -11.45
C ARG A 77 -3.38 29.52 -11.55
N HIS A 78 -4.54 29.65 -12.22
CA HIS A 78 -5.50 28.58 -12.43
C HIS A 78 -5.72 28.36 -13.91
N PRO A 79 -5.74 27.10 -14.41
CA PRO A 79 -6.09 26.83 -15.81
C PRO A 79 -7.56 27.21 -16.06
N CYS A 80 -7.86 27.77 -17.23
CA CYS A 80 -9.22 28.23 -17.56
C CYS A 80 -10.27 27.11 -17.68
N GLY A 81 -9.83 25.86 -17.92
CA GLY A 81 -10.68 24.67 -18.04
C GLY A 81 -11.45 24.53 -19.36
N VAL A 82 -11.48 25.56 -20.20
CA VAL A 82 -12.36 25.61 -21.40
C VAL A 82 -11.62 25.68 -22.75
N CYS A 83 -10.38 26.18 -22.77
CA CYS A 83 -9.58 26.26 -24.00
C CYS A 83 -9.21 24.87 -24.54
N SER A 84 -8.79 24.80 -25.80
CA SER A 84 -8.40 23.54 -26.44
C SER A 84 -7.27 22.82 -25.71
N THR A 85 -6.29 23.58 -25.22
CA THR A 85 -5.18 23.05 -24.42
C THR A 85 -5.68 22.44 -23.14
N CYS A 86 -6.56 23.11 -22.37
CA CYS A 86 -7.13 22.54 -21.14
C CYS A 86 -7.89 21.23 -21.40
N LYS A 87 -8.67 21.16 -22.47
CA LYS A 87 -9.40 19.93 -22.82
C LYS A 87 -8.46 18.79 -23.23
N ALA A 88 -7.41 19.07 -23.97
CA ALA A 88 -6.38 18.10 -24.32
C ALA A 88 -5.62 17.64 -23.07
N MET A 89 -5.31 18.57 -22.16
CA MET A 89 -4.69 18.25 -20.87
C MET A 89 -5.60 17.43 -19.96
N ASP A 90 -6.92 17.62 -19.98
CA ASP A 90 -7.85 16.78 -19.23
C ASP A 90 -7.83 15.34 -19.75
N ASN A 91 -7.81 15.14 -21.07
CA ASN A 91 -7.62 13.81 -21.65
C ASN A 91 -6.29 13.18 -21.23
N TYR A 92 -5.19 13.95 -21.29
CA TYR A 92 -3.87 13.48 -20.82
C TYR A 92 -3.88 13.12 -19.34
N ILE A 93 -4.52 13.92 -18.47
CA ILE A 93 -4.63 13.62 -17.04
C ILE A 93 -5.35 12.29 -16.82
N GLU A 94 -6.41 12.04 -17.57
CA GLU A 94 -7.20 10.80 -17.47
C GLU A 94 -6.44 9.58 -18.03
N THR A 95 -5.95 9.66 -19.25
CA THR A 95 -5.44 8.50 -20.01
C THR A 95 -3.92 8.33 -19.97
N GLY A 96 -3.17 9.40 -19.72
CA GLY A 96 -1.71 9.44 -19.91
C GLY A 96 -1.28 9.63 -21.37
N ASP A 97 -2.24 9.78 -22.31
CA ASP A 97 -1.94 9.96 -23.72
C ASP A 97 -1.55 11.42 -24.02
N THR A 98 -0.31 11.61 -24.45
CA THR A 98 0.25 12.92 -24.85
C THR A 98 0.12 13.20 -26.34
N GLY A 99 -0.45 12.28 -27.14
CA GLY A 99 -0.43 12.33 -28.62
C GLY A 99 -1.06 13.55 -29.24
N SER A 100 -1.95 14.27 -28.52
CA SER A 100 -2.58 15.52 -29.01
C SER A 100 -1.98 16.78 -28.36
N LEU A 101 -0.95 16.65 -27.53
CA LEU A 101 -0.33 17.77 -26.82
C LEU A 101 1.03 18.13 -27.39
N TYR A 102 1.19 19.41 -27.72
CA TYR A 102 2.50 19.96 -28.10
C TYR A 102 3.24 20.38 -26.83
N GLY A 103 4.52 19.96 -26.71
CA GLY A 103 5.37 20.37 -25.60
C GLY A 103 5.07 19.71 -24.28
N VAL A 104 4.33 18.60 -24.24
CA VAL A 104 4.15 17.77 -23.05
C VAL A 104 4.57 16.35 -23.39
N GLU A 105 5.48 15.78 -22.58
CA GLU A 105 5.95 14.42 -22.73
C GLU A 105 6.05 13.74 -21.38
N GLU A 106 5.60 12.50 -21.31
CA GLU A 106 5.70 11.65 -20.12
C GLU A 106 6.49 10.39 -20.46
N VAL A 107 7.57 10.17 -19.73
CA VAL A 107 8.47 9.04 -19.89
C VAL A 107 8.41 8.19 -18.62
N ASP A 108 7.96 6.94 -18.75
CA ASP A 108 8.08 5.95 -17.69
C ASP A 108 9.49 5.31 -17.74
N ALA A 109 10.31 5.67 -16.75
CA ALA A 109 11.66 5.13 -16.63
C ALA A 109 11.70 3.60 -16.36
N ALA A 110 10.56 2.98 -16.04
CA ALA A 110 10.49 1.53 -15.94
C ALA A 110 10.58 0.85 -17.33
N SER A 111 10.08 1.52 -18.37
CA SER A 111 10.16 1.08 -19.77
C SER A 111 11.42 1.62 -20.46
N THR A 112 11.88 2.82 -20.08
CA THR A 112 12.96 3.59 -20.72
C THR A 112 14.22 3.53 -19.84
N ARG A 113 14.89 2.39 -19.81
CA ARG A 113 16.03 2.14 -18.90
C ARG A 113 17.41 2.33 -19.53
N LYS A 114 17.49 2.28 -20.86
CA LYS A 114 18.74 2.29 -21.59
C LYS A 114 19.32 3.70 -21.68
N VAL A 115 20.62 3.79 -21.78
CA VAL A 115 21.34 5.07 -21.91
C VAL A 115 20.96 5.75 -23.22
N GLU A 116 20.79 4.97 -24.29
CA GLU A 116 20.44 5.46 -25.63
C GLU A 116 19.08 6.18 -25.64
N ASP A 117 18.11 5.66 -24.87
CA ASP A 117 16.78 6.28 -24.75
C ASP A 117 16.87 7.63 -24.01
N ILE A 118 17.72 7.69 -22.98
CA ILE A 118 17.97 8.94 -22.24
C ILE A 118 18.75 9.94 -23.09
N ASP A 119 19.72 9.49 -23.87
CA ASP A 119 20.47 10.38 -24.79
C ASP A 119 19.55 10.93 -25.89
N ALA A 120 18.59 10.14 -26.39
CA ALA A 120 17.56 10.61 -27.30
C ALA A 120 16.67 11.69 -26.66
N LEU A 121 16.21 11.44 -25.42
CA LEU A 121 15.44 12.42 -24.64
C LEU A 121 16.23 13.71 -24.42
N VAL A 122 17.50 13.63 -24.01
CA VAL A 122 18.40 14.78 -23.83
C VAL A 122 18.54 15.59 -25.12
N SER A 123 18.69 14.90 -26.26
CA SER A 123 18.77 15.54 -27.58
C SER A 123 17.47 16.28 -27.93
N GLN A 124 16.33 15.67 -27.64
CA GLN A 124 15.01 16.26 -27.86
C GLN A 124 14.76 17.51 -27.00
N LEU A 125 15.20 17.48 -25.72
CA LEU A 125 15.10 18.64 -24.83
C LEU A 125 15.81 19.89 -25.34
N MET A 126 16.85 19.73 -26.15
CA MET A 126 17.64 20.84 -26.70
C MET A 126 17.03 21.42 -28.00
N ILE A 127 16.03 20.75 -28.60
CA ILE A 127 15.37 21.23 -29.84
C ILE A 127 14.22 22.15 -29.43
N PRO A 128 14.22 23.44 -29.85
CA PRO A 128 13.11 24.34 -29.56
C PRO A 128 11.80 23.85 -30.21
N THR A 129 10.70 23.92 -29.50
CA THR A 129 9.37 23.60 -30.04
C THR A 129 8.61 24.90 -30.31
N MET A 130 8.12 25.09 -31.52
CA MET A 130 7.34 26.27 -31.89
C MET A 130 5.88 26.13 -31.40
N GLY A 131 5.29 27.25 -31.00
CA GLY A 131 3.86 27.31 -30.68
C GLY A 131 3.48 26.98 -29.22
N VAL A 132 4.47 26.81 -28.33
CA VAL A 132 4.25 26.66 -26.89
C VAL A 132 5.24 27.51 -26.10
N ASP A 133 4.77 28.12 -25.02
CA ASP A 133 5.62 28.94 -24.12
C ASP A 133 6.51 28.06 -23.23
N TYR A 134 6.03 26.89 -22.86
CA TYR A 134 6.73 25.96 -22.01
C TYR A 134 6.64 24.53 -22.54
N ARG A 135 7.75 23.82 -22.49
CA ARG A 135 7.84 22.36 -22.72
C ARG A 135 7.93 21.66 -21.38
N PHE A 136 7.04 20.74 -21.15
CA PHE A 136 6.93 20.00 -19.91
C PHE A 136 7.28 18.53 -20.12
N TYR A 137 8.21 18.03 -19.34
CA TYR A 137 8.64 16.64 -19.38
C TYR A 137 8.47 16.03 -18.00
N LEU A 138 7.74 14.94 -17.90
CA LEU A 138 7.61 14.11 -16.69
C LEU A 138 8.42 12.83 -16.88
N ILE A 139 9.40 12.60 -16.02
CA ILE A 139 10.13 11.34 -15.94
C ILE A 139 9.68 10.64 -14.67
N ASP A 140 8.72 9.71 -14.84
CA ASP A 140 8.17 8.97 -13.71
C ASP A 140 9.05 7.75 -13.38
N GLU A 141 9.03 7.31 -12.12
CA GLU A 141 9.87 6.23 -11.57
C GLU A 141 11.36 6.38 -11.90
N CYS A 142 11.86 7.63 -11.87
CA CYS A 142 13.21 7.99 -12.34
C CYS A 142 14.36 7.25 -11.62
N HIS A 143 14.12 6.62 -10.45
CA HIS A 143 15.08 5.75 -9.78
C HIS A 143 15.43 4.50 -10.61
N LYS A 144 14.57 4.10 -11.56
CA LYS A 144 14.81 2.96 -12.47
C LYS A 144 15.78 3.27 -13.61
N ILE A 145 16.11 4.54 -13.83
CA ILE A 145 17.13 4.94 -14.79
C ILE A 145 18.50 4.40 -14.33
N SER A 146 19.22 3.76 -15.24
CA SER A 146 20.59 3.28 -14.94
C SER A 146 21.49 4.44 -14.48
N LYS A 147 22.51 4.15 -13.67
CA LYS A 147 23.46 5.19 -13.21
C LYS A 147 24.16 5.91 -14.36
N ALA A 148 24.39 5.20 -15.48
CA ALA A 148 24.93 5.82 -16.69
C ALA A 148 23.92 6.79 -17.34
N GLY A 149 22.62 6.43 -17.42
CA GLY A 149 21.56 7.31 -17.86
C GLY A 149 21.34 8.52 -16.95
N GLN A 150 21.43 8.33 -15.61
CA GLN A 150 21.39 9.44 -14.67
C GLN A 150 22.56 10.43 -14.90
N ASN A 151 23.75 9.93 -15.22
CA ASN A 151 24.90 10.78 -15.55
C ASN A 151 24.72 11.53 -16.90
N ALA A 152 24.07 10.90 -17.88
CA ALA A 152 23.72 11.58 -19.15
C ALA A 152 22.80 12.78 -18.92
N LEU A 153 21.81 12.67 -18.01
CA LEU A 153 20.93 13.76 -17.63
C LEU A 153 21.66 14.94 -16.97
N LEU A 154 22.79 14.72 -16.29
CA LEU A 154 23.52 15.81 -15.62
C LEU A 154 23.92 16.94 -16.58
N LYS A 155 24.26 16.61 -17.83
CA LYS A 155 24.68 17.59 -18.84
C LYS A 155 23.57 18.59 -19.14
N VAL A 156 22.32 18.10 -19.35
CA VAL A 156 21.19 18.97 -19.67
C VAL A 156 20.70 19.73 -18.43
N LEU A 157 20.85 19.16 -17.25
CA LEU A 157 20.45 19.81 -16.00
C LEU A 157 21.37 20.97 -15.60
N GLU A 158 22.59 21.06 -16.16
CA GLU A 158 23.50 22.19 -15.96
C GLU A 158 23.05 23.42 -16.76
N ASP A 159 22.58 23.21 -17.99
CA ASP A 159 22.13 24.27 -18.89
C ASP A 159 20.80 23.94 -19.55
N ILE A 160 19.75 23.89 -18.72
CA ILE A 160 18.40 23.58 -19.17
C ILE A 160 17.79 24.79 -19.92
N PRO A 161 17.18 24.60 -21.11
CA PRO A 161 16.51 25.68 -21.82
C PRO A 161 15.43 26.34 -20.96
N LYS A 162 15.29 27.68 -21.09
CA LYS A 162 14.38 28.47 -20.24
C LYS A 162 12.91 28.09 -20.40
N ASP A 163 12.55 27.54 -21.54
CA ASP A 163 11.21 27.07 -21.88
C ASP A 163 10.94 25.64 -21.42
N VAL A 164 11.94 24.90 -20.90
CA VAL A 164 11.80 23.51 -20.47
C VAL A 164 11.57 23.42 -18.97
N VAL A 165 10.57 22.64 -18.56
CA VAL A 165 10.32 22.24 -17.18
C VAL A 165 10.39 20.72 -17.09
N LEU A 166 11.35 20.22 -16.31
CA LEU A 166 11.57 18.81 -16.05
C LEU A 166 11.06 18.45 -14.66
N VAL A 167 10.13 17.50 -14.59
CA VAL A 167 9.63 16.94 -13.35
C VAL A 167 10.04 15.48 -13.26
N PHE A 168 10.66 15.12 -12.14
CA PHE A 168 11.10 13.77 -11.83
C PHE A 168 10.21 13.21 -10.72
N GLY A 169 9.61 12.04 -10.96
CA GLY A 169 8.85 11.29 -9.96
C GLY A 169 9.64 10.07 -9.47
N THR A 170 9.69 9.84 -8.17
CA THR A 170 10.33 8.63 -7.61
C THR A 170 9.68 8.17 -6.31
N THR A 171 9.66 6.86 -6.09
CA THR A 171 9.36 6.23 -4.80
C THR A 171 10.61 6.05 -3.96
N ASP A 172 11.78 5.93 -4.59
CA ASP A 172 13.04 5.53 -3.98
C ASP A 172 14.13 6.58 -4.24
N PRO A 173 14.11 7.72 -3.52
CA PRO A 173 15.08 8.80 -3.74
C PRO A 173 16.52 8.42 -3.37
N GLN A 174 16.74 7.36 -2.57
CA GLN A 174 18.05 6.84 -2.25
C GLN A 174 18.77 6.23 -3.46
N ASP A 175 18.03 5.71 -4.45
CA ASP A 175 18.61 5.09 -5.65
C ASP A 175 19.06 6.11 -6.71
N LEU A 176 18.73 7.39 -6.49
CA LEU A 176 19.21 8.49 -7.32
C LEU A 176 20.61 8.93 -6.88
N LEU A 177 21.47 9.24 -7.86
CA LEU A 177 22.76 9.84 -7.60
C LEU A 177 22.62 11.18 -6.86
N ASP A 178 23.44 11.42 -5.86
CA ASP A 178 23.46 12.69 -5.12
C ASP A 178 23.76 13.88 -6.03
N THR A 179 24.61 13.68 -7.04
CA THR A 179 24.88 14.68 -8.07
C THR A 179 23.64 15.08 -8.84
N LEU A 180 22.75 14.12 -9.16
CA LEU A 180 21.47 14.36 -9.81
C LEU A 180 20.51 15.11 -8.87
N LYS A 181 20.34 14.61 -7.64
CA LYS A 181 19.52 15.27 -6.60
C LYS A 181 19.94 16.72 -6.36
N ASN A 182 21.25 16.99 -6.35
CA ASN A 182 21.78 18.34 -6.10
C ASN A 182 21.49 19.35 -7.22
N ARG A 183 21.14 18.89 -8.43
CA ARG A 183 20.71 19.74 -9.55
C ARG A 183 19.21 19.98 -9.61
N MET A 184 18.43 19.30 -8.76
CA MET A 184 16.99 19.54 -8.62
C MET A 184 16.78 20.81 -7.78
N ARG A 185 16.28 21.88 -8.41
CA ARG A 185 16.08 23.19 -7.75
C ARG A 185 14.90 23.21 -6.80
N LEU A 186 13.92 22.36 -7.03
CA LEU A 186 12.76 22.18 -6.16
C LEU A 186 12.60 20.70 -5.82
N ARG A 187 12.57 20.39 -4.53
CA ARG A 187 12.32 19.04 -4.04
C ARG A 187 11.08 19.07 -3.16
N LEU A 188 10.11 18.23 -3.48
CA LEU A 188 8.83 18.17 -2.78
C LEU A 188 8.53 16.72 -2.43
N GLU A 189 8.28 16.48 -1.17
CA GLU A 189 7.83 15.18 -0.69
C GLU A 189 6.31 15.15 -0.69
N VAL A 190 5.73 14.28 -1.53
CA VAL A 190 4.30 14.03 -1.61
C VAL A 190 3.96 12.96 -0.58
N GLN A 191 3.35 13.39 0.50
CA GLN A 191 2.98 12.52 1.60
C GLN A 191 1.77 11.66 1.24
N LYS A 192 1.64 10.54 1.93
CA LYS A 192 0.45 9.69 1.85
C LYS A 192 -0.77 10.49 2.30
N PRO A 193 -1.87 10.48 1.52
CA PRO A 193 -3.10 11.17 1.92
C PRO A 193 -3.64 10.63 3.25
N LYS A 194 -4.35 11.48 3.98
CA LYS A 194 -5.07 11.06 5.19
C LYS A 194 -6.40 10.41 4.81
N VAL A 195 -6.95 9.61 5.72
CA VAL A 195 -8.29 9.02 5.56
C VAL A 195 -9.32 10.11 5.21
N THR A 196 -9.26 11.25 5.91
CA THR A 196 -10.15 12.39 5.67
C THR A 196 -10.05 12.97 4.25
N ASP A 197 -8.87 12.99 3.65
CA ASP A 197 -8.66 13.52 2.30
C ASP A 197 -9.25 12.56 1.27
N VAL A 198 -9.00 11.25 1.44
CA VAL A 198 -9.56 10.21 0.57
C VAL A 198 -11.08 10.17 0.68
N THR A 199 -11.62 10.21 1.90
CA THR A 199 -13.08 10.22 2.14
C THR A 199 -13.78 11.39 1.45
N LYS A 200 -13.17 12.59 1.42
CA LYS A 200 -13.72 13.74 0.67
C LYS A 200 -13.80 13.46 -0.83
N VAL A 201 -12.76 12.83 -1.40
CA VAL A 201 -12.77 12.46 -2.83
C VAL A 201 -13.87 11.44 -3.10
N LEU A 202 -13.99 10.40 -2.27
CA LEU A 202 -15.03 9.37 -2.40
C LEU A 202 -16.43 9.98 -2.30
N ALA A 203 -16.68 10.87 -1.32
CA ALA A 203 -17.96 11.56 -1.16
C ALA A 203 -18.31 12.36 -2.40
N ARG A 204 -17.39 13.15 -2.95
CA ARG A 204 -17.59 13.89 -4.19
C ARG A 204 -17.95 12.99 -5.37
N VAL A 205 -17.37 11.80 -5.44
CA VAL A 205 -17.70 10.82 -6.50
C VAL A 205 -19.09 10.27 -6.29
N CYS A 206 -19.48 9.89 -5.07
CA CYS A 206 -20.83 9.44 -4.75
C CYS A 206 -21.88 10.49 -5.09
N ASP A 207 -21.64 11.75 -4.72
CA ASP A 207 -22.54 12.87 -5.04
C ASP A 207 -22.72 13.03 -6.56
N ASN A 208 -21.65 12.90 -7.34
CA ASN A 208 -21.71 13.03 -8.81
C ASN A 208 -22.37 11.83 -9.51
N GLU A 209 -22.26 10.64 -8.95
CA GLU A 209 -22.86 9.41 -9.49
C GLU A 209 -24.26 9.14 -8.90
N ASN A 210 -24.76 9.99 -8.01
CA ASN A 210 -26.01 9.81 -7.25
C ASN A 210 -26.04 8.46 -6.50
N ILE A 211 -24.93 8.16 -5.82
CA ILE A 211 -24.79 6.97 -4.96
C ILE A 211 -25.05 7.40 -3.53
N ASP A 212 -25.99 6.77 -2.85
CA ASP A 212 -26.21 6.98 -1.42
C ASP A 212 -25.07 6.35 -0.62
N TYR A 213 -24.60 7.01 0.44
CA TYR A 213 -23.48 6.52 1.23
C TYR A 213 -23.53 6.93 2.69
N SER A 214 -22.94 6.11 3.57
CA SER A 214 -22.57 6.53 4.92
C SER A 214 -21.10 6.97 4.97
N ARG A 215 -20.80 7.97 5.84
CA ARG A 215 -19.41 8.44 6.01
C ARG A 215 -18.49 7.36 6.57
N GLU A 216 -19.04 6.50 7.42
CA GLU A 216 -18.36 5.37 8.00
C GLU A 216 -17.92 4.36 6.92
N ALA A 217 -18.80 4.08 5.95
CA ALA A 217 -18.49 3.20 4.81
C ALA A 217 -17.35 3.77 3.96
N LEU A 218 -17.39 5.07 3.64
CA LEU A 218 -16.31 5.71 2.87
C LEU A 218 -14.98 5.74 3.66
N GLY A 219 -15.04 5.93 4.98
CA GLY A 219 -13.88 5.83 5.86
C GLY A 219 -13.24 4.43 5.79
N LEU A 220 -14.06 3.40 5.89
CA LEU A 220 -13.63 2.00 5.80
C LEU A 220 -13.00 1.66 4.45
N ILE A 221 -13.58 2.16 3.34
CA ILE A 221 -12.98 2.03 1.99
C ILE A 221 -11.61 2.71 1.95
N ALA A 222 -11.50 3.94 2.46
CA ALA A 222 -10.25 4.70 2.47
C ALA A 222 -9.14 3.98 3.24
N GLU A 223 -9.47 3.42 4.40
CA GLU A 223 -8.54 2.64 5.23
C GLU A 223 -8.12 1.34 4.55
N LYS A 224 -9.08 0.57 4.03
CA LYS A 224 -8.80 -0.68 3.30
C LYS A 224 -7.94 -0.44 2.07
N ALA A 225 -8.14 0.69 1.39
CA ALA A 225 -7.29 1.13 0.28
C ALA A 225 -5.92 1.67 0.74
N ASN A 226 -5.61 1.62 2.04
CA ASN A 226 -4.39 2.18 2.60
C ASN A 226 -4.18 3.65 2.19
N CYS A 227 -5.27 4.44 2.17
CA CYS A 227 -5.31 5.84 1.73
C CYS A 227 -4.75 6.10 0.31
N VAL A 228 -4.70 5.11 -0.56
CA VAL A 228 -4.32 5.27 -1.96
C VAL A 228 -5.57 5.63 -2.77
N HIS A 229 -5.66 6.86 -3.27
CA HIS A 229 -6.86 7.36 -3.99
C HIS A 229 -7.31 6.43 -5.11
N ARG A 230 -6.38 5.97 -5.96
CA ARG A 230 -6.70 5.06 -7.07
C ARG A 230 -7.36 3.77 -6.58
N GLN A 231 -6.80 3.16 -5.54
CA GLN A 231 -7.33 1.92 -4.99
C GLN A 231 -8.69 2.15 -4.29
N ALA A 232 -8.84 3.28 -3.59
CA ALA A 232 -10.09 3.64 -2.92
C ALA A 232 -11.23 3.85 -3.92
N LEU A 233 -10.95 4.49 -5.06
CA LEU A 233 -11.92 4.68 -6.14
C LEU A 233 -12.33 3.35 -6.79
N ASN A 234 -11.38 2.44 -7.03
CA ASN A 234 -11.68 1.11 -7.53
C ASN A 234 -12.53 0.30 -6.54
N TYR A 235 -12.24 0.40 -5.25
CA TYR A 235 -13.07 -0.25 -4.21
C TYR A 235 -14.46 0.36 -4.13
N LEU A 236 -14.59 1.70 -4.19
CA LEU A 236 -15.90 2.36 -4.23
C LEU A 236 -16.75 1.87 -5.40
N GLU A 237 -16.15 1.81 -6.60
CA GLU A 237 -16.83 1.32 -7.81
C GLU A 237 -17.29 -0.13 -7.64
N MET A 238 -16.42 -0.99 -7.10
CA MET A 238 -16.75 -2.40 -6.85
C MET A 238 -17.92 -2.54 -5.85
N VAL A 239 -17.88 -1.77 -4.75
CA VAL A 239 -18.95 -1.79 -3.74
C VAL A 239 -20.26 -1.29 -4.34
N ALA A 240 -20.26 -0.12 -5.01
CA ALA A 240 -21.45 0.48 -5.61
C ALA A 240 -22.12 -0.44 -6.65
N ASN A 241 -21.31 -1.13 -7.47
CA ASN A 241 -21.81 -2.10 -8.46
C ASN A 241 -22.42 -3.35 -7.80
N THR A 242 -21.93 -3.74 -6.62
CA THR A 242 -22.40 -4.94 -5.91
C THR A 242 -23.64 -4.66 -5.09
N SER A 243 -23.75 -3.46 -4.50
CA SER A 243 -24.84 -3.07 -3.59
C SER A 243 -26.08 -2.50 -4.30
N GLY A 244 -25.98 -2.25 -5.61
CA GLY A 244 -27.11 -1.70 -6.37
C GLY A 244 -27.35 -0.20 -6.18
N GLY A 245 -26.32 0.55 -5.77
CA GLY A 245 -26.34 2.03 -5.75
C GLY A 245 -26.39 2.66 -4.36
N SER A 246 -26.23 1.89 -3.29
CA SER A 246 -25.93 2.39 -1.95
C SER A 246 -24.60 1.87 -1.44
N VAL A 247 -23.91 2.62 -0.57
CA VAL A 247 -22.62 2.24 0.02
C VAL A 247 -22.71 2.37 1.53
N GLU A 248 -23.21 1.32 2.15
CA GLU A 248 -23.28 1.18 3.60
C GLU A 248 -22.12 0.30 4.11
N VAL A 249 -21.90 0.31 5.42
CA VAL A 249 -20.78 -0.43 6.04
C VAL A 249 -20.87 -1.93 5.73
N GLU A 250 -22.08 -2.49 5.77
CA GLU A 250 -22.34 -3.90 5.47
C GLU A 250 -21.98 -4.27 4.03
N ASP A 251 -22.25 -3.35 3.08
CA ASP A 251 -21.92 -3.54 1.66
C ASP A 251 -20.40 -3.55 1.46
N VAL A 252 -19.70 -2.63 2.12
CA VAL A 252 -18.23 -2.55 2.08
C VAL A 252 -17.61 -3.81 2.68
N VAL A 253 -18.09 -4.23 3.85
CA VAL A 253 -17.60 -5.44 4.53
C VAL A 253 -17.77 -6.66 3.62
N LYS A 254 -18.92 -6.79 2.98
CA LYS A 254 -19.24 -7.92 2.09
C LYS A 254 -18.45 -7.87 0.78
N ALA A 255 -18.41 -6.72 0.12
CA ALA A 255 -17.77 -6.59 -1.20
C ALA A 255 -16.24 -6.67 -1.13
N LEU A 256 -15.64 -6.14 -0.05
CA LEU A 256 -14.18 -6.14 0.14
C LEU A 256 -13.68 -7.29 1.02
N ASP A 257 -14.56 -8.25 1.37
CA ASP A 257 -14.24 -9.38 2.25
C ASP A 257 -13.55 -8.92 3.55
N ILE A 258 -14.07 -7.82 4.13
CA ILE A 258 -13.57 -7.28 5.38
C ILE A 258 -14.18 -8.08 6.53
N ARG A 259 -13.32 -8.69 7.33
CA ARG A 259 -13.82 -9.51 8.43
C ARG A 259 -14.03 -8.70 9.69
N PRO A 260 -15.12 -8.97 10.39
CA PRO A 260 -15.30 -8.47 11.74
C PRO A 260 -14.12 -8.90 12.61
N LEU A 261 -13.58 -7.99 13.40
CA LEU A 261 -12.54 -8.30 14.40
C LEU A 261 -13.00 -9.38 15.40
N ASP A 262 -14.31 -9.61 15.48
CA ASP A 262 -14.91 -10.61 16.36
C ASP A 262 -14.39 -12.05 16.14
N GLU A 263 -14.01 -12.42 14.91
CA GLU A 263 -13.43 -13.73 14.66
C GLU A 263 -12.05 -13.87 15.30
N TYR A 264 -11.23 -12.81 15.22
CA TYR A 264 -9.91 -12.80 15.88
C TYR A 264 -10.05 -12.71 17.40
N PHE A 265 -11.03 -11.95 17.92
CA PHE A 265 -11.32 -11.94 19.35
C PHE A 265 -11.79 -13.31 19.84
N ARG A 266 -12.65 -14.02 19.09
CA ARG A 266 -13.08 -15.39 19.41
C ARG A 266 -11.92 -16.36 19.37
N PHE A 267 -11.05 -16.27 18.36
CA PHE A 267 -9.84 -17.08 18.27
C PHE A 267 -8.98 -16.95 19.53
N PHE A 268 -8.65 -15.73 19.94
CA PHE A 268 -7.86 -15.49 21.15
C PHE A 268 -8.60 -15.89 22.42
N LYS A 269 -9.90 -15.67 22.48
CA LYS A 269 -10.71 -16.07 23.64
C LYS A 269 -10.64 -17.58 23.84
N TYR A 270 -10.94 -18.37 22.81
CA TYR A 270 -10.93 -19.82 22.89
C TYR A 270 -9.52 -20.38 23.19
N LEU A 271 -8.50 -19.72 22.66
CA LEU A 271 -7.10 -20.05 22.92
C LEU A 271 -6.73 -19.82 24.41
N LEU A 272 -7.12 -18.67 24.97
CA LEU A 272 -6.84 -18.30 26.35
C LEU A 272 -7.65 -19.11 27.36
N ASP A 273 -8.92 -19.33 27.06
CA ASP A 273 -9.86 -20.06 27.91
C ASP A 273 -9.67 -21.59 27.80
N LYS A 274 -8.76 -22.04 26.88
CA LYS A 274 -8.50 -23.46 26.57
C LYS A 274 -9.74 -24.23 26.17
N GLU A 275 -10.68 -23.56 25.49
CA GLU A 275 -11.91 -24.15 25.00
C GLU A 275 -11.67 -24.86 23.65
N VAL A 276 -10.96 -26.01 23.70
CA VAL A 276 -10.46 -26.74 22.52
C VAL A 276 -11.55 -27.03 21.50
N MET A 277 -12.74 -27.48 21.93
CA MET A 277 -13.83 -27.80 20.99
C MET A 277 -14.35 -26.59 20.24
N LEU A 278 -14.49 -25.43 20.91
CA LEU A 278 -14.91 -24.17 20.27
C LEU A 278 -13.83 -23.66 19.34
N TYR A 279 -12.57 -23.80 19.71
CA TYR A 279 -11.43 -23.46 18.89
C TYR A 279 -11.39 -24.29 17.59
N VAL A 280 -11.57 -25.61 17.69
CA VAL A 280 -11.61 -26.52 16.52
C VAL A 280 -12.78 -26.19 15.59
N ASN A 281 -13.96 -25.93 16.14
CA ASN A 281 -15.13 -25.53 15.34
C ASN A 281 -14.86 -24.21 14.61
N LEU A 282 -14.24 -23.23 15.29
CA LEU A 282 -13.84 -21.97 14.66
C LEU A 282 -12.84 -22.20 13.51
N LEU A 283 -11.85 -23.08 13.68
CA LEU A 283 -10.90 -23.43 12.62
C LEU A 283 -11.63 -24.10 11.42
N HIS A 284 -12.63 -24.94 11.70
CA HIS A 284 -13.44 -25.55 10.65
C HIS A 284 -14.23 -24.51 9.85
N ASP A 285 -14.87 -23.54 10.54
CA ASP A 285 -15.61 -22.45 9.91
C ASP A 285 -14.69 -21.57 9.06
N ILE A 286 -13.48 -21.28 9.56
CA ILE A 286 -12.45 -20.54 8.83
C ILE A 286 -12.03 -21.29 7.55
N LYS A 287 -11.83 -22.61 7.65
CA LYS A 287 -11.44 -23.45 6.52
C LYS A 287 -12.48 -23.42 5.40
N VAL A 288 -13.76 -23.58 5.76
CA VAL A 288 -14.87 -23.60 4.81
C VAL A 288 -15.15 -22.20 4.24
N GLY A 289 -15.00 -21.17 5.06
CA GLY A 289 -15.28 -19.78 4.67
C GLY A 289 -14.19 -19.17 3.81
N ILE A 290 -13.04 -18.83 4.40
CA ILE A 290 -11.99 -18.00 3.77
C ILE A 290 -10.72 -18.74 3.41
N GLY A 291 -10.51 -19.87 4.03
CA GLY A 291 -9.23 -20.54 4.03
C GLY A 291 -8.22 -19.95 5.03
N PHE A 292 -7.34 -20.82 5.49
CA PHE A 292 -6.39 -20.50 6.56
C PHE A 292 -5.37 -19.44 6.20
N GLN A 293 -4.93 -19.36 4.94
CA GLN A 293 -3.92 -18.39 4.54
C GLN A 293 -4.39 -16.96 4.77
N LYS A 294 -5.57 -16.60 4.25
CA LYS A 294 -6.16 -15.26 4.45
C LYS A 294 -6.47 -14.96 5.91
N PHE A 295 -6.89 -15.99 6.66
CA PHE A 295 -7.12 -15.83 8.10
C PHE A 295 -5.83 -15.47 8.83
N VAL A 296 -4.72 -16.18 8.56
CA VAL A 296 -3.42 -15.94 9.21
C VAL A 296 -2.85 -14.58 8.83
N GLU A 297 -3.00 -14.15 7.57
CA GLU A 297 -2.62 -12.79 7.14
C GLU A 297 -3.38 -11.71 7.95
N GLY A 298 -4.69 -11.86 8.10
CA GLY A 298 -5.50 -10.93 8.91
C GLY A 298 -5.22 -11.04 10.40
N LEU A 299 -4.94 -12.23 10.92
CA LEU A 299 -4.55 -12.45 12.31
C LEU A 299 -3.22 -11.75 12.63
N LYS A 300 -2.26 -11.79 11.71
CA LYS A 300 -0.99 -11.07 11.82
C LYS A 300 -1.22 -9.56 11.93
N ASP A 301 -2.06 -8.97 11.08
CA ASP A 301 -2.43 -7.55 11.16
C ASP A 301 -3.11 -7.23 12.51
N PHE A 302 -4.04 -8.07 12.95
CA PHE A 302 -4.71 -7.93 14.23
C PHE A 302 -3.74 -7.93 15.42
N VAL A 303 -2.77 -8.86 15.45
CA VAL A 303 -1.74 -8.94 16.50
C VAL A 303 -0.81 -7.71 16.44
N THR A 304 -0.44 -7.25 15.26
CA THR A 304 0.39 -6.05 15.08
C THR A 304 -0.32 -4.80 15.62
N ARG A 305 -1.60 -4.62 15.30
CA ARG A 305 -2.44 -3.55 15.85
C ARG A 305 -2.56 -3.64 17.37
N GLY A 306 -2.72 -4.86 17.89
CA GLY A 306 -2.74 -5.11 19.34
C GLY A 306 -1.45 -4.68 20.04
N LEU A 307 -0.30 -4.97 19.43
CA LEU A 307 1.00 -4.55 19.94
C LEU A 307 1.14 -3.01 19.94
N TYR A 308 0.68 -2.33 18.89
CA TYR A 308 0.70 -0.87 18.81
C TYR A 308 -0.18 -0.23 19.89
N VAL A 309 -1.44 -0.68 20.02
CA VAL A 309 -2.40 -0.14 21.01
C VAL A 309 -1.86 -0.34 22.43
N ARG A 310 -1.27 -1.51 22.71
CA ARG A 310 -0.66 -1.80 24.01
C ARG A 310 0.47 -0.82 24.34
N ASN A 311 1.30 -0.47 23.36
CA ASN A 311 2.41 0.48 23.53
C ASN A 311 2.00 1.96 23.45
N GLY A 312 0.69 2.25 23.42
CA GLY A 312 0.16 3.61 23.40
C GLY A 312 0.25 4.29 22.03
N LEU A 313 0.56 3.53 20.97
CA LEU A 313 0.55 4.05 19.61
C LEU A 313 -0.89 4.13 19.07
N SER A 314 -1.18 5.15 18.27
CA SER A 314 -2.48 5.29 17.63
C SER A 314 -2.61 4.27 16.50
N VAL A 315 -3.75 3.59 16.46
CA VAL A 315 -4.15 2.69 15.36
C VAL A 315 -5.39 3.29 14.72
N GLU A 316 -5.30 3.59 13.43
CA GLU A 316 -6.42 4.11 12.64
C GLU A 316 -7.39 2.97 12.30
N GLY A 317 -8.67 3.32 12.11
CA GLY A 317 -9.67 2.36 11.62
C GLY A 317 -10.34 1.49 12.67
N LEU A 318 -10.15 1.80 13.95
CA LEU A 318 -10.82 1.10 15.04
C LEU A 318 -11.75 2.04 15.80
N THR A 319 -12.95 1.56 16.13
CA THR A 319 -13.85 2.26 17.03
C THR A 319 -13.25 2.32 18.44
N THR A 320 -13.70 3.29 19.26
CA THR A 320 -13.26 3.41 20.66
C THR A 320 -13.50 2.12 21.45
N LYS A 321 -14.57 1.38 21.12
CA LYS A 321 -14.91 0.10 21.74
C LYS A 321 -13.91 -1.00 21.33
N GLU A 322 -13.59 -1.09 20.05
CA GLU A 322 -12.62 -2.05 19.52
C GLU A 322 -11.23 -1.79 20.06
N LEU A 323 -10.80 -0.51 20.10
CA LEU A 323 -9.52 -0.13 20.72
C LEU A 323 -9.44 -0.56 22.17
N SER A 324 -10.49 -0.33 22.98
CA SER A 324 -10.52 -0.73 24.37
C SER A 324 -10.49 -2.27 24.53
N SER A 325 -11.22 -2.98 23.67
CA SER A 325 -11.24 -4.45 23.66
C SER A 325 -9.89 -5.04 23.23
N LEU A 326 -9.27 -4.44 22.20
CA LEU A 326 -7.96 -4.86 21.70
C LEU A 326 -6.87 -4.64 22.77
N LYS A 327 -6.89 -3.48 23.45
CA LYS A 327 -6.00 -3.19 24.56
C LYS A 327 -6.18 -4.20 25.69
N ALA A 328 -7.41 -4.42 26.13
CA ALA A 328 -7.71 -5.36 27.21
C ALA A 328 -7.30 -6.82 26.88
N LEU A 329 -7.36 -7.18 25.60
CA LEU A 329 -6.87 -8.48 25.15
C LEU A 329 -5.34 -8.55 25.22
N PHE A 330 -4.64 -7.59 24.63
CA PHE A 330 -3.17 -7.64 24.52
C PHE A 330 -2.42 -7.22 25.80
N ASP A 331 -3.09 -6.58 26.76
CA ASP A 331 -2.55 -6.38 28.11
C ASP A 331 -2.36 -7.71 28.87
N LYS A 332 -3.03 -8.80 28.43
CA LYS A 332 -2.86 -10.16 29.00
C LYS A 332 -1.57 -10.87 28.53
N PHE A 333 -0.96 -10.41 27.46
CA PHE A 333 0.25 -11.00 26.89
C PHE A 333 1.47 -10.12 27.21
N SER A 334 2.63 -10.71 27.38
CA SER A 334 3.89 -9.98 27.39
C SER A 334 4.23 -9.48 25.97
N VAL A 335 5.14 -8.50 25.86
CA VAL A 335 5.65 -8.06 24.54
C VAL A 335 6.34 -9.21 23.82
N GLU A 336 7.12 -10.00 24.59
CA GLU A 336 7.86 -11.15 24.07
C GLU A 336 6.92 -12.24 23.51
N GLU A 337 5.83 -12.56 24.21
CA GLU A 337 4.81 -13.48 23.73
C GLU A 337 4.14 -12.98 22.46
N THR A 338 3.81 -11.69 22.40
CA THR A 338 3.19 -11.08 21.21
C THR A 338 4.12 -11.10 20.00
N VAL A 339 5.40 -10.77 20.20
CA VAL A 339 6.43 -10.83 19.14
C VAL A 339 6.66 -12.28 18.70
N SER A 340 6.73 -13.22 19.66
CA SER A 340 6.88 -14.66 19.35
C SER A 340 5.71 -15.17 18.50
N LEU A 341 4.49 -14.73 18.81
CA LEU A 341 3.31 -15.05 18.02
C LEU A 341 3.41 -14.49 16.61
N LEU A 342 3.86 -13.24 16.42
CA LEU A 342 4.07 -12.65 15.09
C LEU A 342 5.09 -13.45 14.28
N VAL A 343 6.21 -13.81 14.88
CA VAL A 343 7.25 -14.65 14.25
C VAL A 343 6.68 -16.02 13.86
N PHE A 344 5.87 -16.60 14.74
CA PHE A 344 5.20 -17.88 14.44
C PHE A 344 4.25 -17.75 13.24
N LEU A 345 3.41 -16.70 13.19
CA LEU A 345 2.48 -16.46 12.09
C LEU A 345 3.20 -16.24 10.76
N ASP A 346 4.34 -15.53 10.76
CA ASP A 346 5.19 -15.37 9.57
C ASP A 346 5.71 -16.72 9.05
N ARG A 347 6.24 -17.54 9.96
CA ARG A 347 6.73 -18.89 9.59
C ARG A 347 5.61 -19.81 9.10
N VAL A 348 4.38 -19.61 9.61
CA VAL A 348 3.21 -20.36 9.12
C VAL A 348 2.93 -20.02 7.66
N LEU A 349 3.04 -18.75 7.29
CA LEU A 349 2.81 -18.29 5.92
C LEU A 349 3.93 -18.70 4.95
N GLU A 350 5.18 -18.66 5.39
CA GLU A 350 6.34 -18.92 4.53
C GLU A 350 6.59 -20.41 4.23
N SER A 351 6.18 -21.30 5.11
CA SER A 351 6.70 -22.67 5.14
C SER A 351 6.01 -23.68 4.22
N GLY A 352 4.97 -23.32 3.46
CA GLY A 352 4.25 -24.24 2.56
C GLY A 352 3.71 -25.54 3.19
N VAL A 353 3.92 -25.74 4.49
CA VAL A 353 3.40 -26.87 5.27
C VAL A 353 1.99 -26.53 5.73
N ASP A 354 1.13 -27.52 5.86
CA ASP A 354 -0.27 -27.43 6.23
C ASP A 354 -0.52 -26.44 7.39
N ILE A 355 -1.07 -25.27 7.04
CA ILE A 355 -1.39 -24.19 7.96
C ILE A 355 -2.40 -24.68 9.02
N GLU A 356 -3.32 -25.57 8.66
CA GLU A 356 -4.32 -26.17 9.55
C GLU A 356 -3.67 -26.87 10.74
N THR A 357 -2.71 -27.75 10.45
CA THR A 357 -1.98 -28.49 11.49
C THR A 357 -1.27 -27.55 12.46
N LYS A 358 -0.66 -26.49 11.98
CA LYS A 358 0.05 -25.52 12.83
C LYS A 358 -0.87 -24.70 13.71
N LEU A 359 -2.01 -24.25 13.19
CA LEU A 359 -3.03 -23.56 13.99
C LEU A 359 -3.62 -24.51 15.04
N PHE A 360 -3.80 -25.79 14.71
CA PHE A 360 -4.27 -26.80 15.63
C PHE A 360 -3.31 -26.99 16.80
N ILE A 361 -2.01 -27.09 16.51
CA ILE A 361 -0.97 -27.19 17.52
C ILE A 361 -0.94 -25.97 18.44
N LEU A 362 -1.08 -24.76 17.86
CA LEU A 362 -1.17 -23.52 18.64
C LEU A 362 -2.35 -23.53 19.61
N GLY A 363 -3.51 -24.03 19.19
CA GLY A 363 -4.70 -24.17 20.05
C GLY A 363 -4.53 -25.14 21.19
N TYR A 364 -3.79 -26.22 20.98
CA TYR A 364 -3.55 -27.26 21.98
C TYR A 364 -2.48 -26.85 23.00
N GLN A 365 -1.40 -26.21 22.54
CA GLN A 365 -0.26 -25.85 23.40
C GLN A 365 -0.40 -24.48 24.08
N GLY A 366 -1.26 -23.61 23.56
CA GLY A 366 -1.34 -22.21 23.95
C GLY A 366 -0.19 -21.38 23.34
N ILE A 367 -0.17 -20.09 23.69
CA ILE A 367 0.90 -19.19 23.28
C ILE A 367 2.07 -19.40 24.23
N VAL A 368 3.03 -20.23 23.83
CA VAL A 368 4.26 -20.44 24.57
C VAL A 368 5.39 -19.68 23.89
N PRO A 369 6.25 -18.94 24.61
CA PRO A 369 7.45 -18.35 24.04
C PRO A 369 8.33 -19.46 23.45
N ILE A 370 8.49 -19.45 22.13
CA ILE A 370 9.30 -20.44 21.43
C ILE A 370 10.74 -19.96 21.49
N SER A 371 11.51 -20.47 22.45
CA SER A 371 12.89 -20.04 22.69
C SER A 371 13.92 -20.70 21.78
N SER A 372 13.60 -21.84 21.12
CA SER A 372 14.52 -22.48 20.19
C SER A 372 13.83 -23.35 19.12
N ARG A 373 14.51 -23.56 17.98
CA ARG A 373 14.05 -24.43 16.90
C ARG A 373 13.96 -25.90 17.35
N GLU A 374 14.85 -26.31 18.24
CA GLU A 374 14.92 -27.67 18.77
C GLU A 374 13.73 -27.98 19.69
N GLU A 375 13.25 -27.00 20.47
CA GLU A 375 12.04 -27.14 21.28
C GLU A 375 10.77 -27.27 20.44
N LEU A 376 10.70 -26.57 19.29
CA LEU A 376 9.60 -26.70 18.34
C LEU A 376 9.55 -28.09 17.70
N GLU A 377 10.69 -28.58 17.23
CA GLU A 377 10.80 -29.92 16.63
C GLU A 377 10.57 -31.03 17.67
N ALA A 378 11.10 -30.87 18.88
CA ALA A 378 10.87 -31.79 19.99
C ALA A 378 9.41 -31.81 20.48
N THR A 379 8.74 -30.64 20.45
CA THR A 379 7.34 -30.53 20.90
C THR A 379 6.38 -31.08 19.82
N VAL A 380 6.69 -30.88 18.52
CA VAL A 380 5.92 -31.48 17.41
C VAL A 380 6.07 -32.99 17.40
N VAL A 381 7.27 -33.52 17.63
CA VAL A 381 7.53 -34.95 17.69
C VAL A 381 7.05 -35.55 19.03
N GLY A 382 7.24 -34.84 20.16
CA GLY A 382 6.82 -35.28 21.48
C GLY A 382 5.31 -35.28 21.70
N GLY A 383 4.59 -34.28 21.14
CA GLY A 383 3.12 -34.22 21.20
C GLY A 383 2.42 -35.29 20.35
N LEU A 384 3.07 -35.78 19.28
CA LEU A 384 2.58 -36.90 18.49
C LEU A 384 2.89 -38.28 19.06
N VAL A 385 3.81 -38.37 20.04
CA VAL A 385 4.26 -39.65 20.61
C VAL A 385 3.72 -39.87 22.05
N ALA A 386 3.21 -38.83 22.73
CA ALA A 386 2.84 -38.91 24.12
C ALA A 386 1.41 -39.40 24.40
N GLU A 387 0.55 -39.51 23.41
CA GLU A 387 -0.76 -40.12 23.56
C GLU A 387 -0.79 -41.44 22.77
N THR A 388 -0.88 -42.53 23.49
CA THR A 388 -1.07 -43.85 22.90
C THR A 388 -2.42 -43.88 22.16
N GLU A 389 -2.48 -44.61 21.01
CA GLU A 389 -3.66 -44.76 20.15
C GLU A 389 -4.97 -45.11 20.90
N ASP A 390 -4.91 -45.51 22.15
CA ASP A 390 -6.08 -45.91 22.92
C ASP A 390 -6.82 -44.75 23.62
N ASP A 391 -6.13 -43.66 23.98
CA ASP A 391 -6.76 -42.48 24.60
C ASP A 391 -7.53 -41.66 23.59
N LEU A 392 -7.03 -41.54 22.35
CA LEU A 392 -7.71 -40.87 21.23
C LEU A 392 -8.96 -41.62 20.72
N LYS A 393 -9.02 -42.94 20.90
CA LYS A 393 -10.18 -43.77 20.51
C LYS A 393 -11.36 -43.67 21.47
N GLN A 394 -11.16 -43.24 22.71
CA GLN A 394 -12.24 -43.08 23.69
C GLN A 394 -12.96 -41.74 23.58
N GLU A 395 -12.29 -40.66 23.20
CA GLU A 395 -12.90 -39.33 23.05
C GLU A 395 -13.51 -39.07 21.65
N ALA A 396 -13.05 -39.79 20.61
CA ALA A 396 -13.44 -39.56 19.21
C ALA A 396 -14.66 -40.37 18.72
N ARG A 397 -15.54 -40.86 19.62
CA ARG A 397 -16.75 -41.61 19.20
C ARG A 397 -17.81 -40.82 18.44
N GLY A 398 -17.48 -39.68 17.89
CA GLY A 398 -18.35 -38.85 17.07
C GLY A 398 -17.79 -38.37 15.73
N VAL A 399 -16.51 -38.52 15.46
CA VAL A 399 -15.89 -37.98 14.26
C VAL A 399 -15.18 -39.09 13.48
N ARG A 400 -15.66 -39.37 12.26
CA ARG A 400 -14.93 -40.24 11.32
C ARG A 400 -13.65 -39.54 10.90
N LEU A 401 -12.53 -39.98 11.42
CA LEU A 401 -11.21 -39.62 10.91
C LEU A 401 -10.91 -40.43 9.65
N TYR A 402 -10.53 -39.73 8.60
CA TYR A 402 -10.19 -40.29 7.30
C TYR A 402 -8.93 -41.13 7.36
N GLU A 403 -8.94 -42.27 6.64
CA GLU A 403 -7.80 -43.12 6.38
C GLU A 403 -6.69 -42.35 5.66
N GLY A 404 -5.52 -42.24 6.30
CA GLY A 404 -4.35 -41.54 5.75
C GLY A 404 -3.01 -42.02 6.28
N VAL A 405 -2.94 -43.23 6.86
CA VAL A 405 -1.67 -43.81 7.34
C VAL A 405 -1.08 -44.75 6.28
N LYS A 406 -0.43 -44.15 5.30
CA LYS A 406 0.57 -44.83 4.42
C LYS A 406 1.59 -43.80 3.88
N ARG A 407 2.28 -43.11 4.77
CA ARG A 407 3.37 -42.16 4.38
C ARG A 407 4.60 -42.18 5.27
N GLU A 408 4.75 -43.14 6.15
CA GLU A 408 5.92 -43.19 7.07
C GLU A 408 7.28 -43.55 6.43
N GLN A 409 7.31 -43.94 5.16
CA GLN A 409 8.58 -44.32 4.53
C GLN A 409 9.18 -43.26 3.57
N LYS A 410 8.59 -42.07 3.50
CA LYS A 410 9.08 -41.00 2.62
C LYS A 410 9.64 -39.77 3.33
N VAL A 411 9.48 -39.69 4.63
CA VAL A 411 9.94 -38.53 5.44
C VAL A 411 11.42 -38.65 5.84
N GLU A 412 11.96 -39.86 5.97
CA GLU A 412 13.38 -40.06 6.31
C GLU A 412 14.39 -39.70 5.21
N LYS A 413 13.95 -39.54 3.95
CA LYS A 413 14.87 -39.19 2.85
C LYS A 413 14.92 -37.71 2.49
N SER A 414 14.08 -36.87 3.06
CA SER A 414 14.05 -35.43 2.77
C SER A 414 14.76 -34.55 3.82
N THR A 415 15.19 -35.13 4.92
CA THR A 415 15.86 -34.42 6.02
C THR A 415 17.38 -34.31 5.86
N GLU A 416 17.98 -35.01 4.92
CA GLU A 416 19.45 -34.98 4.74
C GLU A 416 19.96 -33.87 3.78
N GLU A 417 19.10 -33.20 3.00
CA GLU A 417 19.55 -32.24 1.99
C GLU A 417 19.37 -30.75 2.31
N MET A 418 18.90 -30.38 3.50
CA MET A 418 18.78 -28.94 3.90
C MET A 418 19.57 -28.62 5.16
N LYS A 419 20.88 -28.67 5.08
CA LYS A 419 21.75 -27.97 6.03
C LYS A 419 21.96 -26.54 5.52
N ILE A 420 21.10 -25.61 5.93
CA ILE A 420 21.37 -24.17 5.84
C ILE A 420 21.93 -23.74 7.18
N ASP A 421 23.17 -23.29 7.13
CA ASP A 421 23.94 -22.75 8.26
C ASP A 421 23.37 -21.38 8.65
N LEU A 422 22.55 -21.31 9.70
CA LEU A 422 22.03 -20.07 10.25
C LEU A 422 22.68 -19.84 11.62
N GLN A 423 23.64 -18.93 11.69
CA GLN A 423 24.15 -18.43 12.97
C GLN A 423 23.05 -17.73 13.78
N PRO A 424 23.02 -17.89 15.10
CA PRO A 424 22.01 -17.23 15.93
C PRO A 424 22.27 -15.71 15.99
N ILE A 425 21.28 -14.94 15.54
CA ILE A 425 21.27 -13.48 15.73
C ILE A 425 20.87 -13.22 17.18
N SER A 426 21.77 -12.61 17.96
CA SER A 426 21.46 -12.25 19.34
C SER A 426 20.45 -11.10 19.39
N LEU A 427 19.56 -11.14 20.37
CA LEU A 427 18.51 -10.12 20.61
C LEU A 427 19.05 -8.68 20.78
N ASP A 428 20.33 -8.53 21.11
CA ASP A 428 21.00 -7.23 21.23
C ASP A 428 21.17 -6.48 19.89
N VAL A 429 21.11 -7.17 18.75
CA VAL A 429 21.23 -6.55 17.43
C VAL A 429 19.88 -5.99 16.98
N LEU A 430 18.77 -6.66 17.30
CA LEU A 430 17.42 -6.20 16.92
C LEU A 430 16.97 -4.96 17.73
N SER A 431 17.42 -4.82 18.98
CA SER A 431 17.04 -3.67 19.80
C SER A 431 17.77 -2.37 19.42
N LYS A 432 18.93 -2.45 18.76
CA LYS A 432 19.72 -1.26 18.40
C LYS A 432 19.33 -0.63 17.07
N ASP A 433 18.74 -1.41 16.15
CA ASP A 433 18.38 -0.90 14.83
C ASP A 433 16.94 -0.36 14.74
N ILE A 434 16.05 -0.81 15.65
CA ILE A 434 14.65 -0.36 15.68
C ILE A 434 14.48 1.01 16.37
N PHE A 435 15.42 1.43 17.24
CA PHE A 435 15.31 2.65 18.03
C PHE A 435 16.32 3.74 17.66
N LYS A 436 17.02 3.63 16.53
CA LYS A 436 18.01 4.65 16.12
C LYS A 436 17.45 5.77 15.26
N ASP A 437 16.23 5.64 14.78
CA ASP A 437 15.57 6.61 13.89
C ASP A 437 14.23 7.14 14.46
N MET A 438 14.05 7.10 15.78
CA MET A 438 12.98 7.84 16.48
C MET A 438 13.55 9.00 17.28
#